data_92ed0fe3a124d9e3f5844029e310a1a8
#
_entry.id   92ed0fe3a124d9e3f5844029e310a1a8
#
_cell.length_a   1.000
_cell.length_b   1.000
_cell.length_c   1.000
_cell.angle_alpha   90.00
_cell.angle_beta   90.00
_cell.angle_gamma   90.00
#
_symmetry.space_group_name_H-M   'P 1'
#
loop_
_entity.id
_entity.type
_entity.pdbx_description
1 polymer ?
#
loop_
_entity_poly.entity_id
_entity_poly.type
_entity_poly.pdbx_seq_one_letter_code
_entity_poly.pdbx_strand_id
1 'polypeptide(L)'
;MNAIQIIKNGIIKENPTFVLMLGMCPTLATTTSALNGMSMGLATMAVLICTNFVISCLKSVTPDKVRIPVFIVVIAAFVTILQMVIKAFLPDIDAALGLFIPLIVVNWISLGRAEAFAAKQSPLASLFDGIGIGLGFTLGLTLLGICREFLGNGSIFGLTLLPETFNILLFVLPPGAFITLGFLIAIVNKLRNA
;
A
#
# COMPACT_ATOMS: atom_id res chain seq x y z
N MET A 1 4.25 -0.52 24.38
CA MET A 1 3.16 0.12 23.60
C MET A 1 2.06 -0.92 23.40
N ASN A 2 0.79 -0.54 23.62
CA ASN A 2 -0.32 -1.45 23.38
C ASN A 2 -0.51 -1.69 21.87
N ALA A 3 -0.81 -2.93 21.47
CA ALA A 3 -1.00 -3.31 20.06
C ALA A 3 -2.00 -2.40 19.32
N ILE A 4 -3.12 -2.05 19.99
CA ILE A 4 -4.14 -1.15 19.44
C ILE A 4 -3.59 0.25 19.15
N GLN A 5 -2.66 0.72 19.98
CA GLN A 5 -2.05 2.05 19.79
C GLN A 5 -1.08 2.08 18.62
N ILE A 6 -0.38 0.98 18.35
CA ILE A 6 0.49 0.81 17.18
C ILE A 6 -0.37 0.85 15.90
N ILE A 7 -1.45 0.08 15.86
CA ILE A 7 -2.36 0.02 14.70
C ILE A 7 -3.00 1.40 14.45
N LYS A 8 -3.52 2.05 15.48
CA LYS A 8 -4.14 3.38 15.35
C LYS A 8 -3.14 4.44 14.87
N ASN A 9 -1.90 4.39 15.35
CA ASN A 9 -0.85 5.29 14.87
C ASN A 9 -0.54 5.05 13.39
N GLY A 10 -0.44 3.79 12.94
CA GLY A 10 -0.20 3.43 11.55
C GLY A 10 -1.31 3.92 10.60
N ILE A 11 -2.57 3.89 11.04
CA ILE A 11 -3.69 4.32 10.19
C ILE A 11 -3.79 5.86 10.11
N ILE A 12 -3.61 6.57 11.22
CA ILE A 12 -3.93 8.02 11.30
C ILE A 12 -2.66 8.88 11.28
N LYS A 13 -1.72 8.63 12.20
CA LYS A 13 -0.55 9.49 12.38
C LYS A 13 0.58 9.21 11.38
N GLU A 14 0.79 7.93 11.07
CA GLU A 14 1.85 7.47 10.17
C GLU A 14 1.25 6.85 8.91
N ASN A 15 0.13 7.41 8.41
CA ASN A 15 -0.46 6.92 7.17
C ASN A 15 0.54 7.02 6.02
N PRO A 16 0.91 5.89 5.37
CA PRO A 16 1.98 5.89 4.38
C PRO A 16 1.65 6.74 3.16
N THR A 17 0.39 6.76 2.71
CA THR A 17 -0.02 7.47 1.50
C THR A 17 -0.16 8.98 1.73
N PHE A 18 -0.87 9.39 2.78
CA PHE A 18 -1.25 10.80 2.98
C PHE A 18 -0.30 11.59 3.87
N VAL A 19 0.45 10.92 4.76
CA VAL A 19 1.33 11.57 5.72
C VAL A 19 2.80 11.39 5.34
N LEU A 20 3.21 10.15 5.08
CA LEU A 20 4.60 9.84 4.75
C LEU A 20 4.91 9.99 3.25
N MET A 21 3.87 10.05 2.39
CA MET A 21 3.99 10.10 0.93
C MET A 21 4.88 8.97 0.38
N LEU A 22 4.81 7.79 1.01
CA LEU A 22 5.55 6.60 0.61
C LEU A 22 4.65 5.70 -0.25
N GLY A 23 5.26 4.92 -1.14
CA GLY A 23 4.53 3.99 -1.99
C GLY A 23 3.73 4.64 -3.11
N MET A 24 4.20 5.76 -3.63
CA MET A 24 3.50 6.49 -4.70
C MET A 24 3.40 5.70 -6.00
N CYS A 25 4.38 4.86 -6.33
CA CYS A 25 4.38 4.08 -7.57
C CYS A 25 3.12 3.18 -7.68
N PRO A 26 2.83 2.26 -6.74
CA PRO A 26 1.60 1.50 -6.79
C PRO A 26 0.36 2.37 -6.59
N THR A 27 0.44 3.42 -5.78
CA THR A 27 -0.67 4.35 -5.55
C THR A 27 -1.16 5.01 -6.84
N LEU A 28 -0.27 5.41 -7.73
CA LEU A 28 -0.63 6.04 -9.01
C LEU A 28 -0.98 5.01 -10.08
N ALA A 29 -0.31 3.85 -10.08
CA ALA A 29 -0.45 2.86 -11.14
C ALA A 29 -1.71 2.00 -10.99
N THR A 30 -2.07 1.59 -9.78
CA THR A 30 -3.13 0.60 -9.55
C THR A 30 -4.49 1.20 -9.20
N THR A 31 -4.57 2.48 -8.88
CA THR A 31 -5.81 3.15 -8.45
C THR A 31 -6.72 3.63 -9.59
N THR A 32 -6.65 3.00 -10.75
CA THR A 32 -7.59 3.24 -11.85
C THR A 32 -9.01 2.74 -11.53
N SER A 33 -9.12 1.75 -10.64
CA SER A 33 -10.36 1.25 -10.07
C SER A 33 -10.22 1.10 -8.55
N ALA A 34 -11.31 1.29 -7.82
CA ALA A 34 -11.37 1.10 -6.38
C ALA A 34 -11.03 -0.35 -5.97
N LEU A 35 -11.50 -1.32 -6.75
CA LEU A 35 -11.24 -2.74 -6.53
C LEU A 35 -9.74 -3.07 -6.66
N ASN A 36 -9.09 -2.55 -7.71
CA ASN A 36 -7.66 -2.76 -7.93
C ASN A 36 -6.82 -2.10 -6.82
N GLY A 37 -7.19 -0.89 -6.39
CA GLY A 37 -6.55 -0.19 -5.28
C GLY A 37 -6.66 -0.98 -3.97
N MET A 38 -7.85 -1.49 -3.65
CA MET A 38 -8.09 -2.30 -2.47
C MET A 38 -7.30 -3.62 -2.51
N SER A 39 -7.34 -4.34 -3.63
CA SER A 39 -6.62 -5.61 -3.80
C SER A 39 -5.11 -5.43 -3.68
N MET A 40 -4.54 -4.37 -4.27
CA MET A 40 -3.11 -4.06 -4.15
C MET A 40 -2.74 -3.67 -2.72
N GLY A 41 -3.60 -2.93 -2.03
CA GLY A 41 -3.40 -2.57 -0.63
C GLY A 41 -3.36 -3.80 0.28
N LEU A 42 -4.30 -4.74 0.12
CA LEU A 42 -4.34 -5.99 0.87
C LEU A 42 -3.13 -6.88 0.56
N ALA A 43 -2.72 -6.98 -0.71
CA ALA A 43 -1.51 -7.69 -1.11
C ALA A 43 -0.25 -7.11 -0.42
N THR A 44 -0.10 -5.79 -0.43
CA THR A 44 1.00 -5.10 0.26
C THR A 44 0.94 -5.33 1.77
N MET A 45 -0.25 -5.31 2.38
CA MET A 45 -0.42 -5.58 3.81
C MET A 45 0.04 -7.00 4.17
N ALA A 46 -0.34 -8.01 3.39
CA ALA A 46 0.08 -9.39 3.61
C ALA A 46 1.61 -9.53 3.56
N VAL A 47 2.26 -8.92 2.56
CA VAL A 47 3.73 -8.90 2.48
C VAL A 47 4.33 -8.18 3.68
N LEU A 48 3.83 -7.01 4.07
CA LEU A 48 4.35 -6.24 5.21
C LEU A 48 4.30 -7.03 6.52
N ILE A 49 3.21 -7.74 6.78
CA ILE A 49 3.06 -8.56 7.99
C ILE A 49 4.13 -9.65 8.03
N CYS A 50 4.27 -10.41 6.93
CA CYS A 50 5.22 -11.51 6.84
C CYS A 50 6.68 -11.01 6.90
N THR A 51 7.00 -9.97 6.13
CA THR A 51 8.37 -9.44 6.05
C THR A 51 8.82 -8.78 7.34
N ASN A 52 7.97 -7.97 7.98
CA ASN A 52 8.29 -7.34 9.25
C ASN A 52 8.54 -8.37 10.36
N PHE A 53 7.75 -9.44 10.38
CA PHE A 53 7.94 -10.53 11.33
C PHE A 53 9.28 -11.22 11.12
N VAL A 54 9.58 -11.66 9.89
CA VAL A 54 10.82 -12.38 9.56
C VAL A 54 12.05 -11.50 9.75
N ILE A 55 12.00 -10.23 9.32
CA ILE A 55 13.11 -9.29 9.47
C ILE A 55 13.39 -9.03 10.96
N SER A 56 12.36 -8.92 11.79
CA SER A 56 12.54 -8.78 13.23
C SER A 56 13.17 -10.01 13.89
N CYS A 57 12.96 -11.21 13.33
CA CYS A 57 13.66 -12.42 13.78
C CYS A 57 15.12 -12.45 13.30
N LEU A 58 15.37 -11.99 12.06
CA LEU A 58 16.71 -12.02 11.43
C LEU A 58 17.65 -10.89 11.91
N LYS A 59 17.13 -9.86 12.60
CA LYS A 59 17.91 -8.69 13.02
C LYS A 59 19.15 -9.01 13.83
N SER A 60 19.14 -10.09 14.63
CA SER A 60 20.26 -10.49 15.47
C SER A 60 21.40 -11.15 14.69
N VAL A 61 21.12 -11.68 13.51
CA VAL A 61 22.08 -12.41 12.67
C VAL A 61 22.65 -11.51 11.56
N THR A 62 21.93 -10.45 11.19
CA THR A 62 22.29 -9.60 10.04
C THR A 62 23.23 -8.49 10.46
N PRO A 63 24.49 -8.42 9.94
CA PRO A 63 25.41 -7.32 10.16
C PRO A 63 24.88 -6.01 9.55
N ASP A 64 25.19 -4.87 10.20
CA ASP A 64 24.70 -3.55 9.75
C ASP A 64 25.13 -3.20 8.31
N LYS A 65 26.31 -3.64 7.88
CA LYS A 65 26.85 -3.34 6.54
C LYS A 65 26.05 -3.95 5.38
N VAL A 66 25.36 -5.07 5.61
CA VAL A 66 24.60 -5.82 4.57
C VAL A 66 23.10 -5.87 4.86
N ARG A 67 22.61 -5.06 5.79
CA ARG A 67 21.22 -5.06 6.26
C ARG A 67 20.22 -4.80 5.12
N ILE A 68 20.43 -3.73 4.35
CA ILE A 68 19.51 -3.33 3.27
C ILE A 68 19.40 -4.40 2.17
N PRO A 69 20.51 -4.95 1.60
CA PRO A 69 20.42 -6.04 0.64
C PRO A 69 19.69 -7.27 1.17
N VAL A 70 19.91 -7.66 2.42
CA VAL A 70 19.24 -8.81 3.05
C VAL A 70 17.73 -8.57 3.14
N PHE A 71 17.31 -7.37 3.56
CA PHE A 71 15.89 -7.03 3.65
C PHE A 71 15.19 -7.06 2.29
N ILE A 72 15.85 -6.56 1.25
CA ILE A 72 15.32 -6.61 -0.13
C ILE A 72 15.12 -8.06 -0.58
N VAL A 73 16.07 -8.96 -0.31
CA VAL A 73 15.95 -10.38 -0.66
C VAL A 73 14.78 -11.05 0.07
N VAL A 74 14.60 -10.76 1.36
CA VAL A 74 13.48 -11.29 2.15
C VAL A 74 12.14 -10.77 1.60
N ILE A 75 12.04 -9.48 1.31
CA ILE A 75 10.83 -8.89 0.72
C ILE A 75 10.55 -9.52 -0.64
N ALA A 76 11.55 -9.66 -1.50
CA ALA A 76 11.41 -10.26 -2.82
C ALA A 76 10.93 -11.72 -2.75
N ALA A 77 11.43 -12.50 -1.82
CA ALA A 77 10.99 -13.88 -1.60
C ALA A 77 9.49 -13.93 -1.25
N PHE A 78 9.02 -13.10 -0.30
CA PHE A 78 7.61 -13.08 0.08
C PHE A 78 6.71 -12.53 -1.04
N VAL A 79 7.15 -11.54 -1.80
CA VAL A 79 6.39 -11.03 -2.95
C VAL A 79 6.26 -12.09 -4.04
N THR A 80 7.31 -12.88 -4.30
CA THR A 80 7.26 -13.99 -5.26
C THR A 80 6.28 -15.07 -4.80
N ILE A 81 6.31 -15.44 -3.52
CA ILE A 81 5.35 -16.40 -2.94
C ILE A 81 3.92 -15.87 -3.09
N LEU A 82 3.69 -14.61 -2.74
CA LEU A 82 2.38 -13.97 -2.88
C LEU A 82 1.91 -13.99 -4.33
N GLN A 83 2.78 -13.66 -5.29
CA GLN A 83 2.45 -13.68 -6.72
C GLN A 83 2.05 -15.07 -7.19
N MET A 84 2.77 -16.12 -6.75
CA MET A 84 2.39 -17.50 -7.07
C MET A 84 1.04 -17.89 -6.48
N VAL A 85 0.75 -17.47 -5.25
CA VAL A 85 -0.54 -17.73 -4.59
C VAL A 85 -1.67 -17.00 -5.31
N ILE A 86 -1.52 -15.72 -5.64
CA ILE A 86 -2.53 -14.95 -6.38
C ILE A 86 -2.79 -15.59 -7.75
N LYS A 87 -1.74 -15.97 -8.47
CA LYS A 87 -1.86 -16.64 -9.77
C LYS A 87 -2.60 -17.98 -9.70
N ALA A 88 -2.43 -18.72 -8.61
CA ALA A 88 -3.08 -20.03 -8.42
C ALA A 88 -4.55 -19.92 -8.01
N PHE A 89 -4.90 -18.95 -7.15
CA PHE A 89 -6.22 -18.88 -6.53
C PHE A 89 -7.12 -17.76 -7.09
N LEU A 90 -6.53 -16.69 -7.62
CA LEU A 90 -7.24 -15.47 -8.04
C LEU A 90 -6.74 -14.99 -9.41
N PRO A 91 -6.98 -15.76 -10.49
CA PRO A 91 -6.46 -15.42 -11.83
C PRO A 91 -7.00 -14.08 -12.35
N ASP A 92 -8.19 -13.65 -11.96
CA ASP A 92 -8.76 -12.36 -12.36
C ASP A 92 -7.99 -11.18 -11.78
N ILE A 93 -7.52 -11.31 -10.53
CA ILE A 93 -6.69 -10.30 -9.87
C ILE A 93 -5.27 -10.31 -10.45
N ASP A 94 -4.74 -11.49 -10.78
CA ASP A 94 -3.44 -11.60 -11.45
C ASP A 94 -3.46 -10.93 -12.83
N ALA A 95 -4.51 -11.08 -13.59
CA ALA A 95 -4.68 -10.41 -14.88
C ALA A 95 -4.66 -8.87 -14.76
N ALA A 96 -5.25 -8.33 -13.68
CA ALA A 96 -5.31 -6.89 -13.46
C ALA A 96 -4.04 -6.31 -12.79
N LEU A 97 -3.43 -7.03 -11.85
CA LEU A 97 -2.39 -6.55 -10.96
C LEU A 97 -1.03 -7.24 -11.14
N GLY A 98 -0.93 -8.31 -11.92
CA GLY A 98 0.26 -9.14 -12.01
C GLY A 98 1.54 -8.37 -12.39
N LEU A 99 1.42 -7.35 -13.24
CA LEU A 99 2.53 -6.46 -13.61
C LEU A 99 2.93 -5.51 -12.46
N PHE A 100 2.03 -5.23 -11.53
CA PHE A 100 2.25 -4.27 -10.46
C PHE A 100 2.67 -4.92 -9.13
N ILE A 101 2.45 -6.22 -8.94
CA ILE A 101 2.86 -6.96 -7.74
C ILE A 101 4.37 -6.86 -7.49
N PRO A 102 5.27 -6.99 -8.50
CA PRO A 102 6.70 -6.81 -8.29
C PRO A 102 7.11 -5.43 -7.77
N LEU A 103 6.29 -4.39 -7.99
CA LEU A 103 6.55 -3.06 -7.44
C LEU A 103 6.52 -3.01 -5.90
N ILE A 104 5.93 -4.01 -5.24
CA ILE A 104 5.94 -4.12 -3.78
C ILE A 104 7.37 -4.33 -3.25
N VAL A 105 8.24 -4.99 -4.01
CA VAL A 105 9.65 -5.25 -3.61
C VAL A 105 10.42 -3.95 -3.45
N VAL A 106 10.28 -3.03 -4.42
CA VAL A 106 10.98 -1.73 -4.43
C VAL A 106 10.21 -0.63 -3.71
N ASN A 107 9.10 -0.97 -3.10
CA ASN A 107 8.27 -0.01 -2.39
C ASN A 107 8.92 0.42 -1.08
N TRP A 108 9.15 1.72 -0.93
CA TRP A 108 9.72 2.31 0.27
C TRP A 108 8.90 2.09 1.54
N ILE A 109 7.62 1.75 1.43
CA ILE A 109 6.81 1.36 2.60
C ILE A 109 7.38 0.09 3.23
N SER A 110 7.61 -0.96 2.42
CA SER A 110 8.11 -2.24 2.90
C SER A 110 9.53 -2.12 3.45
N LEU A 111 10.44 -1.50 2.68
CA LEU A 111 11.83 -1.35 3.09
C LEU A 111 11.98 -0.36 4.25
N GLY A 112 11.29 0.77 4.21
CA GLY A 112 11.35 1.79 5.25
C GLY A 112 10.82 1.29 6.60
N ARG A 113 9.75 0.51 6.63
CA ARG A 113 9.23 -0.08 7.88
C ARG A 113 10.12 -1.23 8.38
N ALA A 114 10.70 -2.00 7.47
CA ALA A 114 11.68 -3.03 7.81
C ALA A 114 12.86 -2.43 8.60
N GLU A 115 13.40 -1.31 8.14
CA GLU A 115 14.54 -0.66 8.78
C GLU A 115 14.15 0.22 9.98
N ALA A 116 13.09 1.03 9.83
CA ALA A 116 12.69 1.98 10.88
C ALA A 116 12.11 1.30 12.12
N PHE A 117 11.37 0.22 11.94
CA PHE A 117 10.60 -0.43 13.00
C PHE A 117 11.01 -1.89 13.23
N ALA A 118 10.92 -2.77 12.23
CA ALA A 118 11.12 -4.20 12.40
C ALA A 118 12.53 -4.57 12.87
N ALA A 119 13.56 -3.87 12.38
CA ALA A 119 14.94 -4.07 12.80
C ALA A 119 15.21 -3.66 14.26
N LYS A 120 14.35 -2.85 14.88
CA LYS A 120 14.57 -2.29 16.23
C LYS A 120 13.64 -2.87 17.30
N GLN A 121 12.45 -3.32 16.92
CA GLN A 121 11.39 -3.75 17.83
C GLN A 121 11.27 -5.27 17.91
N SER A 122 10.43 -5.76 18.83
CA SER A 122 10.13 -7.19 18.99
C SER A 122 9.30 -7.73 17.81
N PRO A 123 9.36 -9.04 17.51
CA PRO A 123 8.63 -9.63 16.38
C PRO A 123 7.12 -9.41 16.45
N LEU A 124 6.53 -9.49 17.64
CA LEU A 124 5.09 -9.26 17.84
C LEU A 124 4.69 -7.81 17.58
N ALA A 125 5.49 -6.83 18.05
CA ALA A 125 5.24 -5.41 17.79
C ALA A 125 5.35 -5.11 16.29
N SER A 126 6.32 -5.72 15.61
CA SER A 126 6.54 -5.58 14.16
C SER A 126 5.39 -6.14 13.32
N LEU A 127 4.76 -7.21 13.78
CA LEU A 127 3.57 -7.77 13.15
C LEU A 127 2.38 -6.78 13.24
N PHE A 128 2.11 -6.22 14.41
CA PHE A 128 1.05 -5.22 14.60
C PHE A 128 1.31 -3.93 13.82
N ASP A 129 2.57 -3.53 13.67
CA ASP A 129 2.96 -2.41 12.82
C ASP A 129 2.66 -2.69 11.33
N GLY A 130 3.00 -3.89 10.85
CA GLY A 130 2.66 -4.33 9.49
C GLY A 130 1.16 -4.27 9.20
N ILE A 131 0.32 -4.68 10.16
CA ILE A 131 -1.14 -4.58 10.04
C ILE A 131 -1.58 -3.10 10.02
N GLY A 132 -1.09 -2.27 10.92
CA GLY A 132 -1.48 -0.86 11.02
C GLY A 132 -1.13 -0.05 9.78
N ILE A 133 0.10 -0.16 9.32
CA ILE A 133 0.59 0.52 8.11
C ILE A 133 -0.07 -0.05 6.85
N GLY A 134 -0.23 -1.38 6.77
CA GLY A 134 -0.92 -2.04 5.65
C GLY A 134 -2.38 -1.61 5.52
N LEU A 135 -3.12 -1.52 6.62
CA LEU A 135 -4.48 -0.99 6.63
C LEU A 135 -4.51 0.48 6.23
N GLY A 136 -3.62 1.31 6.76
CA GLY A 136 -3.49 2.71 6.38
C GLY A 136 -3.24 2.90 4.89
N PHE A 137 -2.38 2.05 4.30
CA PHE A 137 -2.11 2.04 2.87
C PHE A 137 -3.31 1.59 2.04
N THR A 138 -3.96 0.51 2.45
CA THR A 138 -5.17 0.00 1.78
C THR A 138 -6.29 1.04 1.75
N LEU A 139 -6.53 1.71 2.87
CA LEU A 139 -7.51 2.80 2.94
C LEU A 139 -7.14 3.96 2.01
N GLY A 140 -5.87 4.35 1.97
CA GLY A 140 -5.38 5.39 1.07
C GLY A 140 -5.57 5.06 -0.40
N LEU A 141 -5.19 3.85 -0.82
CA LEU A 141 -5.38 3.37 -2.19
C LEU A 141 -6.85 3.26 -2.58
N THR A 142 -7.68 2.72 -1.69
CA THR A 142 -9.12 2.56 -1.96
C THR A 142 -9.81 3.92 -2.08
N LEU A 143 -9.50 4.87 -1.20
CA LEU A 143 -10.07 6.22 -1.26
C LEU A 143 -9.67 6.94 -2.56
N LEU A 144 -8.39 6.87 -2.93
CA LEU A 144 -7.91 7.44 -4.19
C LEU A 144 -8.54 6.74 -5.39
N GLY A 145 -8.67 5.40 -5.35
CA GLY A 145 -9.33 4.60 -6.38
C GLY A 145 -10.80 4.99 -6.56
N ILE A 146 -11.55 5.16 -5.48
CA ILE A 146 -12.95 5.62 -5.52
C ILE A 146 -13.04 7.00 -6.17
N CYS A 147 -12.22 7.96 -5.75
CA CYS A 147 -12.24 9.31 -6.33
C CYS A 147 -11.92 9.31 -7.82
N ARG A 148 -10.92 8.55 -8.24
CA ARG A 148 -10.53 8.45 -9.66
C ARG A 148 -11.55 7.71 -10.51
N GLU A 149 -12.10 6.62 -10.01
CA GLU A 149 -13.14 5.84 -10.70
C GLU A 149 -14.42 6.68 -10.85
N PHE A 150 -14.80 7.42 -9.81
CA PHE A 150 -15.97 8.31 -9.85
C PHE A 150 -15.81 9.45 -10.87
N LEU A 151 -14.65 10.13 -10.86
CA LEU A 151 -14.40 11.26 -11.77
C LEU A 151 -14.06 10.81 -13.21
N GLY A 152 -13.44 9.64 -13.36
CA GLY A 152 -13.01 9.12 -14.65
C GLY A 152 -14.08 8.37 -15.42
N ASN A 153 -14.79 7.47 -14.75
CA ASN A 153 -15.76 6.56 -15.38
C ASN A 153 -17.20 6.77 -14.88
N GLY A 154 -17.42 7.66 -13.87
CA GLY A 154 -18.73 7.82 -13.25
C GLY A 154 -19.26 6.56 -12.57
N SER A 155 -18.35 5.63 -12.22
CA SER A 155 -18.66 4.36 -11.54
C SER A 155 -17.99 4.31 -10.16
N ILE A 156 -18.54 3.49 -9.27
CA ILE A 156 -17.93 3.15 -7.98
C ILE A 156 -17.99 1.62 -7.84
N PHE A 157 -16.85 0.96 -7.65
CA PHE A 157 -16.72 -0.50 -7.61
C PHE A 157 -17.35 -1.21 -8.82
N GLY A 158 -17.22 -0.61 -10.01
CA GLY A 158 -17.77 -1.17 -11.24
C GLY A 158 -19.28 -0.94 -11.44
N LEU A 159 -19.98 -0.29 -10.50
CA LEU A 159 -21.38 0.10 -10.64
C LEU A 159 -21.46 1.49 -11.28
N THR A 160 -21.99 1.57 -12.48
CA THR A 160 -22.19 2.84 -13.21
C THR A 160 -23.30 3.67 -12.54
N LEU A 161 -22.91 4.85 -12.02
CA LEU A 161 -23.81 5.78 -11.34
C LEU A 161 -24.19 6.97 -12.22
N LEU A 162 -23.30 7.36 -13.14
CA LEU A 162 -23.47 8.51 -14.02
C LEU A 162 -23.50 8.06 -15.50
N PRO A 163 -24.24 8.80 -16.37
CA PRO A 163 -24.23 8.53 -17.80
C PRO A 163 -22.84 8.81 -18.39
N GLU A 164 -22.45 8.04 -19.42
CA GLU A 164 -21.12 8.08 -20.07
C GLU A 164 -20.67 9.46 -20.57
N THR A 165 -21.58 10.41 -20.65
CA THR A 165 -21.32 11.80 -21.11
C THR A 165 -20.44 12.60 -20.13
N PHE A 166 -20.28 12.16 -18.88
CA PHE A 166 -19.50 12.86 -17.83
C PHE A 166 -18.10 12.27 -17.62
N ASN A 167 -17.68 11.30 -18.42
CA ASN A 167 -16.40 10.64 -18.27
C ASN A 167 -15.25 11.58 -18.61
N ILE A 168 -14.45 11.96 -17.61
CA ILE A 168 -13.25 12.77 -17.81
C ILE A 168 -12.03 11.85 -17.85
N LEU A 169 -11.62 11.49 -19.07
CA LEU A 169 -10.49 10.60 -19.33
C LEU A 169 -9.19 11.03 -18.62
N LEU A 170 -9.04 12.33 -18.36
CA LEU A 170 -7.86 12.87 -17.65
C LEU A 170 -7.64 12.20 -16.29
N PHE A 171 -8.70 11.88 -15.54
CA PHE A 171 -8.59 11.28 -14.20
C PHE A 171 -8.26 9.78 -14.24
N VAL A 172 -8.51 9.11 -15.35
CA VAL A 172 -8.06 7.72 -15.56
C VAL A 172 -6.56 7.69 -15.83
N LEU A 173 -6.04 8.70 -16.52
CA LEU A 173 -4.63 8.83 -16.86
C LEU A 173 -3.76 9.23 -15.65
N PRO A 174 -2.43 8.96 -15.67
CA PRO A 174 -1.51 9.31 -14.58
C PRO A 174 -1.54 10.78 -14.12
N PRO A 175 -1.66 11.79 -14.99
CA PRO A 175 -1.76 13.18 -14.55
C PRO A 175 -2.94 13.44 -13.62
N GLY A 176 -4.09 12.83 -13.90
CA GLY A 176 -5.27 12.94 -13.02
C GLY A 176 -5.07 12.27 -11.65
N ALA A 177 -4.26 11.21 -11.59
CA ALA A 177 -3.90 10.59 -10.33
C ALA A 177 -3.12 11.54 -9.40
N PHE A 178 -2.19 12.32 -9.96
CA PHE A 178 -1.44 13.32 -9.20
C PHE A 178 -2.34 14.46 -8.70
N ILE A 179 -3.26 14.93 -9.54
CA ILE A 179 -4.20 16.00 -9.18
C ILE A 179 -5.12 15.53 -8.05
N THR A 180 -5.75 14.36 -8.18
CA THR A 180 -6.63 13.81 -7.13
C THR A 180 -5.88 13.53 -5.83
N LEU A 181 -4.66 13.01 -5.92
CA LEU A 181 -3.83 12.77 -4.75
C LEU A 181 -3.47 14.08 -4.05
N GLY A 182 -3.09 15.14 -4.80
CA GLY A 182 -2.79 16.45 -4.24
C GLY A 182 -3.98 17.06 -3.49
N PHE A 183 -5.19 16.98 -4.05
CA PHE A 183 -6.41 17.43 -3.38
C PHE A 183 -6.71 16.62 -2.12
N LEU A 184 -6.59 15.29 -2.16
CA LEU A 184 -6.83 14.45 -0.99
C LEU A 184 -5.82 14.73 0.13
N ILE A 185 -4.54 14.92 -0.20
CA ILE A 185 -3.51 15.29 0.79
C ILE A 185 -3.84 16.65 1.40
N ALA A 186 -4.25 17.64 0.62
CA ALA A 186 -4.63 18.95 1.11
C ALA A 186 -5.84 18.87 2.09
N ILE A 187 -6.85 18.08 1.74
CA ILE A 187 -8.03 17.85 2.60
C ILE A 187 -7.62 17.16 3.91
N VAL A 188 -6.87 16.07 3.83
CA VAL A 188 -6.41 15.33 5.01
C VAL A 188 -5.56 16.21 5.93
N ASN A 189 -4.63 16.99 5.37
CA ASN A 189 -3.82 17.93 6.14
C ASN A 189 -4.65 19.02 6.82
N LYS A 190 -5.66 19.55 6.14
CA LYS A 190 -6.57 20.54 6.72
C LYS A 190 -7.36 19.96 7.89
N LEU A 191 -7.88 18.72 7.73
CA LEU A 191 -8.62 18.04 8.79
C LEU A 191 -7.73 17.65 9.99
N ARG A 192 -6.45 17.37 9.76
CA ARG A 192 -5.49 17.01 10.82
C ARG A 192 -5.01 18.23 11.61
N ASN A 193 -4.96 19.40 10.99
CA ASN A 193 -4.50 20.66 11.61
C ASN A 193 -5.66 21.50 12.17
N ALA A 194 -6.89 21.09 11.96
CA ALA A 194 -8.10 21.68 12.57
C ALA A 194 -8.44 20.96 13.87
#